data_804bb0c599cc11fe453118fa8bd743bf
#
_entry.id   804bb0c599cc11fe453118fa8bd743bf
#
_cell.length_a   1.000
_cell.length_b   1.000
_cell.length_c   1.000
_cell.angle_alpha   90.00
_cell.angle_beta   90.00
_cell.angle_gamma   90.00
#
_symmetry.space_group_name_H-M   'P 1'
#
loop_
_entity.id
_entity.type
_entity.pdbx_description
1 polymer ?
#
loop_
_entity_poly.entity_id
_entity_poly.type
_entity_poly.pdbx_seq_one_letter_code
_entity_poly.pdbx_strand_id
1 'polypeptide(L)'
;MTKRAAIYARYSSDLQNERSIDDQVALCRDLAARLGHTVVEVYADYAVSGASIHGRHAFQRMLADAEARRFDIVIAEDIDRLARNLADSARLHERMEFLGIEIH
;
A
#
# COMPACT_ATOMS: atom_id res chain seq x y z
N MET A 1 -16.84 -10.52 7.74
CA MET A 1 -17.07 -10.33 6.30
C MET A 1 -15.75 -10.21 5.57
N THR A 2 -15.65 -10.85 4.42
CA THR A 2 -14.45 -10.78 3.59
C THR A 2 -14.38 -9.43 2.89
N LYS A 3 -13.25 -8.77 2.98
CA LYS A 3 -12.99 -7.52 2.28
C LYS A 3 -12.05 -7.77 1.12
N ARG A 4 -12.16 -6.93 0.09
CA ARG A 4 -11.23 -6.95 -1.03
C ARG A 4 -9.98 -6.17 -0.60
N ALA A 5 -8.84 -6.84 -0.58
CA ALA A 5 -7.60 -6.25 -0.11
C ALA A 5 -6.66 -5.94 -1.26
N ALA A 6 -6.04 -4.77 -1.21
CA ALA A 6 -4.94 -4.39 -2.08
C ALA A 6 -3.66 -4.39 -1.25
N ILE A 7 -2.58 -4.85 -1.83
CA ILE A 7 -1.28 -4.85 -1.17
C ILE A 7 -0.38 -3.85 -1.87
N TYR A 8 0.31 -3.02 -1.09
CA TYR A 8 1.32 -2.12 -1.63
C TYR A 8 2.69 -2.47 -1.05
N ALA A 9 3.67 -2.60 -1.93
CA ALA A 9 5.05 -2.86 -1.55
C ALA A 9 5.97 -1.90 -2.30
N ARG A 10 7.03 -1.46 -1.64
CA ARG A 10 7.99 -0.54 -2.23
C ARG A 10 9.39 -0.92 -1.79
N TYR A 11 10.32 -0.92 -2.75
CA TYR A 11 11.73 -1.10 -2.48
C TYR A 11 12.48 0.14 -2.95
N SER A 12 13.30 0.70 -2.06
CA SER A 12 14.13 1.87 -2.37
C SER A 12 15.59 1.52 -2.19
N SER A 13 16.42 1.88 -3.17
CA SER A 13 17.87 1.71 -3.04
C SER A 13 18.48 2.67 -2.02
N ASP A 14 17.73 3.65 -1.57
CA ASP A 14 18.19 4.61 -0.56
C ASP A 14 18.29 4.00 0.83
N LEU A 15 17.57 2.92 1.08
CA LEU A 15 17.49 2.30 2.40
C LEU A 15 18.24 0.97 2.39
N GLN A 16 19.07 0.77 3.43
CA GLN A 16 19.76 -0.50 3.64
C GLN A 16 18.88 -1.41 4.47
N ASN A 17 19.02 -2.71 4.24
CA ASN A 17 18.29 -3.74 4.98
C ASN A 17 16.77 -3.66 4.80
N GLU A 18 16.34 -3.02 3.75
CA GLU A 18 14.93 -2.98 3.43
C GLU A 18 14.47 -4.34 2.94
N ARG A 19 13.31 -4.77 3.43
CA ARG A 19 12.73 -6.04 3.01
C ARG A 19 12.41 -6.00 1.53
N SER A 20 12.69 -7.09 0.81
CA SER A 20 12.38 -7.18 -0.62
C SER A 20 10.88 -7.05 -0.85
N ILE A 21 10.51 -6.69 -2.08
CA ILE A 21 9.10 -6.59 -2.46
C ILE A 21 8.41 -7.94 -2.30
N ASP A 22 9.05 -9.03 -2.70
CA ASP A 22 8.46 -10.36 -2.56
C ASP A 22 8.18 -10.70 -1.10
N ASP A 23 9.10 -10.37 -0.20
CA ASP A 23 8.92 -10.60 1.23
C ASP A 23 7.81 -9.72 1.80
N GLN A 24 7.74 -8.46 1.40
CA GLN A 24 6.66 -7.57 1.81
C GLN A 24 5.30 -8.11 1.38
N VAL A 25 5.19 -8.54 0.14
CA VAL A 25 3.95 -9.09 -0.39
C VAL A 25 3.56 -10.37 0.36
N ALA A 26 4.54 -11.24 0.63
CA ALA A 26 4.27 -12.49 1.37
C ALA A 26 3.72 -12.19 2.77
N LEU A 27 4.31 -11.24 3.48
CA LEU A 27 3.83 -10.82 4.80
C LEU A 27 2.40 -10.28 4.73
N CYS A 28 2.14 -9.45 3.73
CA CYS A 28 0.82 -8.84 3.58
C CYS A 28 -0.24 -9.86 3.18
N ARG A 29 0.11 -10.83 2.33
CA ARG A 29 -0.80 -11.92 1.99
C ARG A 29 -1.14 -12.77 3.20
N ASP A 30 -0.13 -13.06 4.03
CA ASP A 30 -0.34 -13.81 5.26
C ASP A 30 -1.30 -13.07 6.21
N LEU A 31 -1.08 -11.77 6.36
CA LEU A 31 -1.94 -10.95 7.18
C LEU A 31 -3.37 -10.90 6.63
N ALA A 32 -3.53 -10.73 5.31
CA ALA A 32 -4.85 -10.74 4.69
C ALA A 32 -5.58 -12.05 4.95
N ALA A 33 -4.87 -13.17 4.84
CA ALA A 33 -5.46 -14.48 5.11
C ALA A 33 -5.91 -14.61 6.57
N ARG A 34 -5.10 -14.14 7.50
CA ARG A 34 -5.46 -14.16 8.92
C ARG A 34 -6.69 -13.32 9.23
N LEU A 35 -6.85 -12.22 8.52
CA LEU A 35 -7.99 -11.33 8.70
C LEU A 35 -9.22 -11.76 7.91
N GLY A 36 -9.07 -12.80 7.09
CA GLY A 36 -10.18 -13.30 6.27
C GLY A 36 -10.48 -12.46 5.04
N HIS A 37 -9.49 -11.72 4.54
CA HIS A 37 -9.66 -10.85 3.36
C HIS A 37 -9.13 -11.54 2.11
N THR A 38 -9.68 -11.14 0.95
CA THR A 38 -9.25 -11.64 -0.36
C THR A 38 -8.37 -10.60 -1.03
N VAL A 39 -7.14 -10.99 -1.40
CA VAL A 39 -6.24 -10.10 -2.12
C VAL A 39 -6.68 -10.04 -3.59
N VAL A 40 -7.05 -8.84 -4.04
CA VAL A 40 -7.54 -8.63 -5.41
C VAL A 40 -6.53 -7.92 -6.28
N GLU A 41 -5.54 -7.23 -5.68
CA GLU A 41 -4.52 -6.52 -6.44
C GLU A 41 -3.25 -6.36 -5.60
N VAL A 42 -2.11 -6.35 -6.28
CA VAL A 42 -0.81 -6.10 -5.68
C VAL A 42 -0.13 -4.98 -6.46
N TYR A 43 0.28 -3.94 -5.76
CA TYR A 43 0.97 -2.80 -6.34
C TYR A 43 2.40 -2.78 -5.83
N ALA A 44 3.37 -2.69 -6.73
CA ALA A 44 4.78 -2.70 -6.36
C ALA A 44 5.56 -1.64 -7.11
N ASP A 45 6.34 -0.85 -6.38
CA ASP A 45 7.24 0.13 -6.96
C ASP A 45 8.68 -0.27 -6.63
N TYR A 46 9.49 -0.48 -7.67
CA TYR A 46 10.86 -0.91 -7.53
C TYR A 46 11.83 0.26 -7.65
N ALA A 47 12.86 0.26 -6.80
CA ALA A 47 13.99 1.17 -6.89
C ALA A 47 13.60 2.65 -6.94
N VAL A 48 12.54 3.04 -6.22
CA VAL A 48 12.11 4.44 -6.14
C VAL A 48 12.21 4.94 -4.71
N SER A 49 12.57 6.21 -4.57
CA SER A 49 12.58 6.86 -3.27
C SER A 49 11.17 7.19 -2.82
N GLY A 50 10.86 7.00 -1.56
CA GLY A 50 9.58 7.38 -0.98
C GLY A 50 9.38 8.89 -0.89
N ALA A 51 10.42 9.67 -1.18
CA ALA A 51 10.34 11.13 -1.10
C ALA A 51 9.49 11.75 -2.22
N SER A 52 9.33 11.04 -3.34
CA SER A 52 8.57 11.56 -4.48
C SER A 52 7.45 10.61 -4.87
N ILE A 53 6.22 11.09 -4.84
CA ILE A 53 5.07 10.35 -5.32
C ILE A 53 5.11 10.23 -6.84
N HIS A 54 5.69 11.19 -7.53
CA HIS A 54 5.72 11.19 -9.00
C HIS A 54 6.47 10.01 -9.60
N GLY A 55 7.47 9.48 -8.90
CA GLY A 55 8.20 8.31 -9.34
C GLY A 55 7.57 6.99 -8.94
N ARG A 56 6.41 7.02 -8.29
CA ARG A 56 5.74 5.83 -7.74
C ARG A 56 4.51 5.49 -8.56
N HIS A 57 4.72 4.92 -9.75
CA HIS A 57 3.63 4.66 -10.69
C HIS A 57 2.59 3.67 -10.14
N ALA A 58 3.03 2.63 -9.43
CA ALA A 58 2.10 1.67 -8.85
C ALA A 58 1.26 2.32 -7.74
N PHE A 59 1.86 3.19 -6.94
CA PHE A 59 1.14 3.92 -5.92
C PHE A 59 0.07 4.83 -6.53
N GLN A 60 0.41 5.53 -7.61
CA GLN A 60 -0.54 6.38 -8.31
C GLN A 60 -1.70 5.57 -8.89
N ARG A 61 -1.39 4.40 -9.46
CA ARG A 61 -2.44 3.49 -9.97
C ARG A 61 -3.32 3.00 -8.82
N MET A 62 -2.71 2.69 -7.66
CA MET A 62 -3.46 2.29 -6.48
C MET A 62 -4.44 3.39 -6.04
N LEU A 63 -4.00 4.65 -6.03
CA LEU A 63 -4.88 5.76 -5.69
C LEU A 63 -6.04 5.90 -6.67
N ALA A 64 -5.77 5.72 -7.97
CA ALA A 64 -6.83 5.76 -8.98
C ALA A 64 -7.83 4.62 -8.80
N ASP A 65 -7.34 3.43 -8.49
CA ASP A 65 -8.20 2.28 -8.24
C ASP A 65 -9.00 2.44 -6.95
N ALA A 66 -8.44 3.11 -5.95
CA ALA A 66 -9.15 3.45 -4.72
C ALA A 66 -10.34 4.37 -5.02
N GLU A 67 -10.13 5.38 -5.88
CA GLU A 67 -11.20 6.27 -6.30
C GLU A 67 -12.32 5.51 -7.02
N ALA A 68 -11.96 4.46 -7.76
CA ALA A 68 -12.92 3.59 -8.43
C ALA A 68 -13.50 2.52 -7.50
N ARG A 69 -13.09 2.52 -6.22
CA ARG A 69 -13.56 1.59 -5.18
C ARG A 69 -13.37 0.14 -5.56
N ARG A 70 -12.21 -0.17 -6.10
CA ARG A 70 -11.87 -1.53 -6.54
C ARG A 70 -11.47 -2.43 -5.38
N PHE A 71 -11.16 -1.87 -4.22
CA PHE A 71 -10.81 -2.62 -3.02
C PHE A 71 -11.31 -1.88 -1.78
N ASP A 72 -11.30 -2.57 -0.66
CA ASP A 72 -11.87 -2.07 0.60
C ASP A 72 -10.82 -1.81 1.66
N ILE A 73 -9.65 -2.41 1.54
CA ILE A 73 -8.57 -2.26 2.50
C ILE A 73 -7.23 -2.30 1.77
N VAL A 74 -6.30 -1.45 2.21
CA VAL A 74 -4.92 -1.44 1.73
C VAL A 74 -4.03 -1.99 2.83
N ILE A 75 -3.19 -2.95 2.48
CA ILE A 75 -2.25 -3.57 3.41
C ILE A 75 -0.82 -3.28 2.93
N ALA A 76 0.01 -2.79 3.83
CA ALA A 76 1.43 -2.59 3.59
C ALA A 76 2.21 -3.09 4.80
N GLU A 77 3.50 -3.38 4.62
CA GLU A 77 4.34 -3.82 5.74
C GLU A 77 4.35 -2.81 6.87
N ASP A 78 4.49 -1.54 6.51
CA ASP A 78 4.33 -0.43 7.46
C ASP A 78 3.89 0.82 6.70
N ILE A 79 3.51 1.84 7.45
CA ILE A 79 2.97 3.07 6.86
C ILE A 79 4.00 3.82 6.00
N ASP A 80 5.29 3.63 6.25
CA ASP A 80 6.33 4.31 5.49
C ASP A 80 6.38 3.83 4.04
N ARG A 81 5.82 2.67 3.73
CA ARG A 81 5.70 2.21 2.35
C ARG A 81 4.67 3.04 1.59
N LEU A 82 3.66 3.53 2.28
CA LEU A 82 2.59 4.32 1.67
C LEU A 82 2.92 5.81 1.63
N ALA A 83 3.35 6.37 2.75
CA ALA A 83 3.62 7.79 2.86
C ALA A 83 4.86 8.02 3.71
N ARG A 84 5.77 8.87 3.24
CA ARG A 84 7.06 9.05 3.88
C ARG A 84 7.01 9.97 5.08
N ASN A 85 6.18 10.99 5.05
CA ASN A 85 6.13 11.97 6.12
C ASN A 85 4.74 12.07 6.72
N LEU A 86 4.65 12.74 7.87
CA LEU A 86 3.40 12.84 8.60
C LEU A 86 2.30 13.55 7.79
N ALA A 87 2.64 14.60 7.06
CA ALA A 87 1.65 15.34 6.29
C ALA A 87 1.05 14.48 5.17
N ASP A 88 1.90 13.73 4.45
CA ASP A 88 1.44 12.83 3.40
C ASP A 88 0.62 11.68 3.97
N SER A 89 1.03 11.15 5.13
CA SER A 89 0.30 10.10 5.81
C SER A 89 -1.10 10.58 6.20
N ALA A 90 -1.20 11.78 6.76
CA ALA A 90 -2.48 12.34 7.17
C ALA A 90 -3.42 12.53 5.98
N ARG A 91 -2.90 13.03 4.85
CA ARG A 91 -3.69 13.20 3.63
C ARG A 91 -4.17 11.87 3.09
N LEU A 92 -3.31 10.87 3.10
CA LEU A 92 -3.66 9.54 2.62
C LEU A 92 -4.78 8.94 3.49
N HIS A 93 -4.63 9.00 4.81
CA HIS A 93 -5.65 8.49 5.72
C HIS A 93 -6.99 9.19 5.53
N GLU A 94 -6.96 10.52 5.41
CA GLU A 94 -8.17 11.31 5.20
C GLU A 94 -8.86 10.90 3.90
N ARG A 95 -8.10 10.76 2.82
CA ARG A 95 -8.64 10.37 1.53
C ARG A 95 -9.25 8.97 1.56
N MET A 96 -8.54 8.03 2.16
CA MET A 96 -9.01 6.66 2.26
C MET A 96 -10.25 6.57 3.13
N GLU A 97 -10.29 7.31 4.23
CA GLU A 97 -11.46 7.36 5.10
C GLU A 97 -12.68 7.88 4.34
N PHE A 98 -12.50 8.93 3.54
CA PHE A 98 -13.56 9.47 2.70
C PHE A 98 -14.11 8.42 1.73
N LEU A 99 -13.23 7.59 1.18
CA LEU A 99 -13.61 6.54 0.23
C LEU A 99 -14.12 5.27 0.91
N GLY A 100 -14.08 5.21 2.24
CA GLY A 100 -14.48 4.03 2.98
C GLY A 100 -13.47 2.90 2.91
N ILE A 101 -12.19 3.22 2.67
CA ILE A 101 -11.11 2.24 2.55
C ILE A 101 -10.26 2.26 3.81
N GLU A 102 -10.03 1.09 4.41
CA GLU A 102 -9.17 0.95 5.57
C GLU A 102 -7.70 0.87 5.14
N ILE A 103 -6.81 1.30 6.03
CA ILE A 103 -5.36 1.12 5.88
C ILE A 103 -4.90 0.26 7.05
N HIS A 104 -4.13 -0.77 6.71
CA HIS A 104 -3.64 -1.69 7.74
C HIS A 104 -2.13 -1.87 7.66
#